data_b984e897ef3199b660e46290bd5912bf
#
_entry.id   b984e897ef3199b660e46290bd5912bf
#
_cell.length_a   1.000
_cell.length_b   1.000
_cell.length_c   1.000
_cell.angle_alpha   90.00
_cell.angle_beta   90.00
_cell.angle_gamma   90.00
#
_symmetry.space_group_name_H-M   'P 1'
#
loop_
_entity.id
_entity.type
_entity.pdbx_description
1 polymer ?
#
loop_
_entity_poly.entity_id
_entity_poly.type
_entity_poly.pdbx_seq_one_letter_code
_entity_poly.pdbx_strand_id
1 'polypeptide(L)'
;MRVCVIGAGLSGLAVARTLAERGIDFVCVEKAPDVGGIWRQPEAGERGPGYASLHLNTAKDLTGYQGFPMPDDYPLYPRHSDVAAYLRGFARWAGVLDRIELGTEAVSVSRDAAGTWTVVTRAAGAAETSRRFEHVIVASGHHSLPALPDPLPPGSDTFTGTILHSLDYRHGSDFTGQRLVVVGLGASAVDIAADLSRHAARTVLSVRRGLHIVPKQLFGLSLDEIADAPWWNDMTLEEQRRFVEQALLVARGRLSDYGLPEPDHRIFSSAVTISDEILSRIRHGAVTPRPAIASFDGDRAVFTDGSSEPVDAVVYCTGFRLDFPFLPDGGPLAPDGTVELYRRVVAPGHPGLYFVGLVRPVGAITRLVEAQAQWITGVIEGGIALPSPREMRREITAYLDGIEQRYGRTQGASIQVDVRPYLAELRQVLTV
;
A
#
# COMPACT_ATOMS: atom_id res chain seq x y z
N MET A 1 -29.73 -5.21 11.16
CA MET A 1 -28.74 -4.29 10.54
C MET A 1 -27.73 -5.17 9.82
N ARG A 2 -27.54 -4.96 8.51
CA ARG A 2 -26.71 -5.86 7.69
C ARG A 2 -25.61 -5.05 6.98
N VAL A 3 -24.37 -5.54 7.10
CA VAL A 3 -23.17 -4.88 6.56
C VAL A 3 -22.55 -5.73 5.46
N CYS A 4 -22.08 -5.10 4.36
CA CYS A 4 -21.21 -5.73 3.38
C CYS A 4 -19.79 -5.19 3.55
N VAL A 5 -18.82 -6.09 3.70
CA VAL A 5 -17.39 -5.75 3.66
C VAL A 5 -16.82 -6.20 2.31
N ILE A 6 -16.10 -5.32 1.61
CA ILE A 6 -15.51 -5.61 0.30
C ILE A 6 -13.99 -5.72 0.44
N GLY A 7 -13.47 -6.94 0.35
CA GLY A 7 -12.06 -7.28 0.50
C GLY A 7 -11.73 -7.92 1.85
N ALA A 8 -10.99 -9.04 1.82
CA ALA A 8 -10.52 -9.80 2.99
C ALA A 8 -8.99 -9.77 3.13
N GLY A 9 -8.38 -8.63 2.80
CA GLY A 9 -7.02 -8.31 3.19
C GLY A 9 -6.92 -7.92 4.67
N LEU A 10 -5.75 -7.49 5.11
CA LEU A 10 -5.48 -7.07 6.49
C LEU A 10 -6.58 -6.11 7.02
N SER A 11 -7.00 -5.12 6.23
CA SER A 11 -8.02 -4.14 6.66
C SER A 11 -9.42 -4.75 6.80
N GLY A 12 -9.85 -5.58 5.84
CA GLY A 12 -11.16 -6.22 5.87
C GLY A 12 -11.29 -7.24 7.00
N LEU A 13 -10.22 -7.94 7.33
CA LEU A 13 -10.19 -8.88 8.46
C LEU A 13 -10.32 -8.16 9.82
N ALA A 14 -9.69 -6.99 9.99
CA ALA A 14 -9.88 -6.16 11.18
C ALA A 14 -11.35 -5.73 11.34
N VAL A 15 -11.99 -5.32 10.24
CA VAL A 15 -13.41 -4.97 10.22
C VAL A 15 -14.29 -6.17 10.55
N ALA A 16 -14.07 -7.31 9.88
CA ALA A 16 -14.86 -8.52 10.07
C ALA A 16 -14.82 -8.99 11.54
N ARG A 17 -13.62 -8.98 12.16
CA ARG A 17 -13.47 -9.27 13.60
C ARG A 17 -14.30 -8.30 14.44
N THR A 18 -14.16 -7.00 14.24
CA THR A 18 -14.83 -5.99 15.06
C THR A 18 -16.36 -6.11 14.96
N LEU A 19 -16.89 -6.35 13.74
CA LEU A 19 -18.32 -6.59 13.52
C LEU A 19 -18.79 -7.87 14.23
N ALA A 20 -18.00 -8.94 14.17
CA ALA A 20 -18.33 -10.20 14.85
C ALA A 20 -18.35 -10.05 16.38
N GLU A 21 -17.35 -9.38 16.97
CA GLU A 21 -17.27 -9.09 18.40
C GLU A 21 -18.46 -8.27 18.92
N ARG A 22 -19.03 -7.41 18.06
CA ARG A 22 -20.21 -6.59 18.37
C ARG A 22 -21.54 -7.26 18.02
N GLY A 23 -21.52 -8.50 17.48
CA GLY A 23 -22.73 -9.21 17.08
C GLY A 23 -23.48 -8.58 15.91
N ILE A 24 -22.81 -7.76 15.09
CA ILE A 24 -23.39 -7.14 13.90
C ILE A 24 -23.41 -8.16 12.77
N ASP A 25 -24.56 -8.31 12.09
CA ASP A 25 -24.68 -9.20 10.93
C ASP A 25 -23.93 -8.61 9.72
N PHE A 26 -23.04 -9.42 9.14
CA PHE A 26 -22.26 -9.01 7.96
C PHE A 26 -21.94 -10.18 7.05
N VAL A 27 -21.61 -9.84 5.80
CA VAL A 27 -20.91 -10.71 4.86
C VAL A 27 -19.67 -9.96 4.35
N CYS A 28 -18.55 -10.68 4.23
CA CYS A 28 -17.37 -10.18 3.59
C CYS A 28 -17.20 -10.86 2.23
N VAL A 29 -16.98 -10.10 1.16
CA VAL A 29 -16.72 -10.65 -0.18
C VAL A 29 -15.25 -10.42 -0.55
N GLU A 30 -14.59 -11.48 -1.03
CA GLU A 30 -13.19 -11.45 -1.44
C GLU A 30 -13.05 -12.08 -2.84
N LYS A 31 -12.49 -11.33 -3.80
CA LYS A 31 -12.33 -11.80 -5.17
C LYS A 31 -11.31 -12.94 -5.31
N ALA A 32 -10.32 -12.98 -4.42
CA ALA A 32 -9.30 -14.02 -4.41
C ALA A 32 -9.84 -15.34 -3.82
N PRO A 33 -9.22 -16.48 -4.12
CA PRO A 33 -9.60 -17.78 -3.57
C PRO A 33 -9.24 -17.93 -2.08
N ASP A 34 -8.52 -16.96 -1.50
CA ASP A 34 -8.12 -16.95 -0.09
C ASP A 34 -8.00 -15.52 0.45
N VAL A 35 -8.01 -15.40 1.78
CA VAL A 35 -7.75 -14.15 2.49
C VAL A 35 -6.27 -13.75 2.40
N GLY A 36 -5.95 -12.48 2.70
CA GLY A 36 -4.56 -12.01 2.82
C GLY A 36 -4.22 -10.77 1.97
N GLY A 37 -5.03 -10.43 0.99
CA GLY A 37 -4.82 -9.23 0.16
C GLY A 37 -3.45 -9.23 -0.53
N ILE A 38 -2.65 -8.17 -0.33
CA ILE A 38 -1.32 -8.03 -0.95
C ILE A 38 -0.29 -9.08 -0.50
N TRP A 39 -0.53 -9.73 0.63
CA TRP A 39 0.38 -10.74 1.18
C TRP A 39 0.18 -12.12 0.55
N ARG A 40 -0.97 -12.36 -0.07
CA ARG A 40 -1.20 -13.57 -0.85
C ARG A 40 -0.47 -13.45 -2.18
N GLN A 41 0.42 -14.39 -2.46
CA GLN A 41 1.01 -14.48 -3.79
C GLN A 41 -0.08 -14.95 -4.77
N PRO A 42 -0.31 -14.22 -5.89
CA PRO A 42 -1.26 -14.65 -6.90
C PRO A 42 -0.85 -15.97 -7.53
N GLU A 43 -1.83 -16.80 -7.85
CA GLU A 43 -1.62 -18.05 -8.59
C GLU A 43 -1.39 -17.79 -10.09
N ALA A 44 -1.05 -18.85 -10.84
CA ALA A 44 -0.85 -18.73 -12.27
C ALA A 44 -2.13 -18.20 -12.97
N GLY A 45 -1.97 -17.11 -13.73
CA GLY A 45 -3.07 -16.43 -14.41
C GLY A 45 -3.79 -15.36 -13.57
N GLU A 46 -3.51 -15.24 -12.27
CA GLU A 46 -4.02 -14.15 -11.45
C GLU A 46 -3.11 -12.92 -11.50
N ARG A 47 -3.69 -11.74 -11.35
CA ARG A 47 -2.96 -10.48 -11.16
C ARG A 47 -3.06 -10.02 -9.72
N GLY A 48 -1.94 -9.54 -9.17
CA GLY A 48 -1.90 -8.99 -7.83
C GLY A 48 -0.50 -8.51 -7.44
N PRO A 49 -0.36 -7.69 -6.40
CA PRO A 49 0.91 -7.04 -6.06
C PRO A 49 1.89 -7.95 -5.30
N GLY A 50 1.49 -9.15 -4.90
CA GLY A 50 2.35 -10.10 -4.18
C GLY A 50 3.41 -10.75 -5.08
N TYR A 51 4.65 -10.80 -4.61
CA TYR A 51 5.78 -11.47 -5.25
C TYR A 51 6.61 -12.25 -4.22
N ALA A 52 7.37 -13.25 -4.66
CA ALA A 52 8.03 -14.22 -3.78
C ALA A 52 9.03 -13.61 -2.79
N SER A 53 9.73 -12.53 -3.19
CA SER A 53 10.70 -11.85 -2.33
C SER A 53 10.08 -10.77 -1.42
N LEU A 54 8.77 -10.60 -1.43
CA LEU A 54 8.08 -9.62 -0.59
C LEU A 54 8.17 -9.98 0.90
N HIS A 55 8.65 -9.05 1.71
CA HIS A 55 8.75 -9.14 3.18
C HIS A 55 8.09 -7.93 3.84
N LEU A 56 7.72 -8.07 5.10
CA LEU A 56 7.36 -6.92 5.93
C LEU A 56 8.52 -5.92 6.00
N ASN A 57 8.18 -4.64 5.97
CA ASN A 57 9.10 -3.54 6.25
C ASN A 57 8.98 -3.03 7.70
N THR A 58 7.99 -3.52 8.44
CA THR A 58 7.73 -3.25 9.85
C THR A 58 7.98 -4.51 10.68
N ALA A 59 8.42 -4.35 11.92
CA ALA A 59 8.69 -5.48 12.80
C ALA A 59 7.40 -6.27 13.12
N LYS A 60 7.51 -7.61 13.20
CA LYS A 60 6.38 -8.51 13.47
C LYS A 60 5.63 -8.14 14.74
N ASP A 61 6.37 -7.75 15.80
CA ASP A 61 5.81 -7.45 17.12
C ASP A 61 4.91 -6.20 17.12
N LEU A 62 5.13 -5.29 16.17
CA LEU A 62 4.34 -4.06 16.00
C LEU A 62 3.30 -4.17 14.89
N THR A 63 3.38 -5.21 14.07
CA THR A 63 2.48 -5.42 12.92
C THR A 63 1.33 -6.39 13.24
N GLY A 64 1.42 -7.19 14.29
CA GLY A 64 0.36 -8.09 14.72
C GLY A 64 -0.92 -7.35 15.15
N TYR A 65 -2.07 -8.02 15.02
CA TYR A 65 -3.34 -7.53 15.57
C TYR A 65 -3.35 -7.60 17.10
N GLN A 66 -4.08 -6.68 17.73
CA GLN A 66 -4.26 -6.69 19.16
C GLN A 66 -4.93 -8.00 19.61
N GLY A 67 -4.30 -8.69 20.58
CA GLY A 67 -4.78 -9.98 21.11
C GLY A 67 -4.44 -11.19 20.24
N PHE A 68 -3.80 -10.99 19.07
CA PHE A 68 -3.33 -12.07 18.21
C PHE A 68 -1.94 -11.70 17.65
N PRO A 69 -0.87 -11.86 18.42
CA PRO A 69 0.48 -11.57 17.97
C PRO A 69 0.93 -12.53 16.86
N MET A 70 1.91 -12.12 16.07
CA MET A 70 2.57 -13.04 15.13
C MET A 70 3.36 -14.11 15.92
N PRO A 71 3.49 -15.34 15.38
CA PRO A 71 4.24 -16.43 16.04
C PRO A 71 5.68 -16.04 16.38
N ASP A 72 6.17 -16.54 17.53
CA ASP A 72 7.52 -16.23 18.03
C ASP A 72 8.62 -16.76 17.11
N ASP A 73 8.38 -17.87 16.40
CA ASP A 73 9.28 -18.49 15.45
C ASP A 73 9.37 -17.77 14.10
N TYR A 74 8.51 -16.77 13.85
CA TYR A 74 8.64 -15.94 12.64
C TYR A 74 9.86 -15.02 12.75
N PRO A 75 10.56 -14.77 11.62
CA PRO A 75 11.64 -13.77 11.61
C PRO A 75 11.11 -12.38 11.96
N LEU A 76 12.00 -11.46 12.37
CA LEU A 76 11.63 -10.08 12.71
C LEU A 76 10.85 -9.38 11.58
N TYR A 77 11.20 -9.68 10.33
CA TYR A 77 10.52 -9.20 9.11
C TYR A 77 10.01 -10.40 8.30
N PRO A 78 8.82 -10.94 8.62
CA PRO A 78 8.26 -12.12 7.96
C PRO A 78 8.08 -11.95 6.46
N ARG A 79 8.15 -13.06 5.73
CA ARG A 79 7.85 -13.13 4.29
C ARG A 79 6.36 -12.99 4.05
N HIS A 80 6.01 -12.67 2.82
CA HIS A 80 4.60 -12.62 2.39
C HIS A 80 3.82 -13.89 2.76
N SER A 81 4.43 -15.08 2.60
CA SER A 81 3.80 -16.37 2.93
C SER A 81 3.48 -16.52 4.42
N ASP A 82 4.40 -16.06 5.29
CA ASP A 82 4.20 -16.09 6.74
C ASP A 82 3.08 -15.13 7.14
N VAL A 83 3.07 -13.93 6.53
CA VAL A 83 2.02 -12.94 6.77
C VAL A 83 0.66 -13.44 6.25
N ALA A 84 0.60 -14.07 5.08
CA ALA A 84 -0.63 -14.68 4.56
C ALA A 84 -1.15 -15.79 5.48
N ALA A 85 -0.26 -16.66 5.97
CA ALA A 85 -0.61 -17.72 6.93
C ALA A 85 -1.11 -17.13 8.26
N TYR A 86 -0.45 -16.07 8.76
CA TYR A 86 -0.87 -15.32 9.93
C TYR A 86 -2.27 -14.72 9.76
N LEU A 87 -2.55 -14.06 8.64
CA LEU A 87 -3.87 -13.46 8.36
C LEU A 87 -4.98 -14.51 8.26
N ARG A 88 -4.69 -15.67 7.65
CA ARG A 88 -5.63 -16.79 7.63
C ARG A 88 -5.84 -17.37 9.05
N GLY A 89 -4.77 -17.47 9.84
CA GLY A 89 -4.83 -17.86 11.26
C GLY A 89 -5.69 -16.90 12.06
N PHE A 90 -5.52 -15.60 11.85
CA PHE A 90 -6.32 -14.55 12.47
C PHE A 90 -7.82 -14.68 12.11
N ALA A 91 -8.15 -14.89 10.84
CA ALA A 91 -9.55 -15.05 10.42
C ALA A 91 -10.23 -16.25 11.08
N ARG A 92 -9.48 -17.36 11.29
CA ARG A 92 -9.98 -18.53 12.04
C ARG A 92 -10.14 -18.23 13.53
N TRP A 93 -9.12 -17.62 14.15
CA TRP A 93 -9.14 -17.27 15.57
C TRP A 93 -10.28 -16.30 15.90
N ALA A 94 -10.52 -15.31 15.03
CA ALA A 94 -11.62 -14.38 15.16
C ALA A 94 -13.00 -14.98 14.83
N GLY A 95 -13.06 -16.24 14.35
CA GLY A 95 -14.32 -16.91 14.00
C GLY A 95 -15.05 -16.27 12.82
N VAL A 96 -14.33 -15.61 11.90
CA VAL A 96 -14.95 -14.86 10.79
C VAL A 96 -14.78 -15.54 9.43
N LEU A 97 -13.99 -16.60 9.33
CA LEU A 97 -13.66 -17.23 8.06
C LEU A 97 -14.90 -17.72 7.30
N ASP A 98 -15.89 -18.28 8.01
CA ASP A 98 -17.14 -18.78 7.42
C ASP A 98 -18.10 -17.65 6.97
N ARG A 99 -17.79 -16.40 7.30
CA ARG A 99 -18.52 -15.21 6.86
C ARG A 99 -17.85 -14.50 5.67
N ILE A 100 -16.77 -15.09 5.13
CA ILE A 100 -16.02 -14.57 3.99
C ILE A 100 -16.34 -15.42 2.77
N GLU A 101 -16.98 -14.81 1.78
CA GLU A 101 -17.27 -15.43 0.49
C GLU A 101 -16.04 -15.25 -0.42
N LEU A 102 -15.19 -16.26 -0.45
CA LEU A 102 -13.98 -16.30 -1.28
C LEU A 102 -14.34 -16.52 -2.76
N GLY A 103 -13.45 -16.09 -3.69
CA GLY A 103 -13.68 -16.17 -5.12
C GLY A 103 -14.87 -15.33 -5.61
N THR A 104 -15.29 -14.33 -4.82
CA THR A 104 -16.49 -13.53 -5.06
C THR A 104 -16.11 -12.04 -5.21
N GLU A 105 -16.24 -11.54 -6.44
CA GLU A 105 -15.94 -10.15 -6.79
C GLU A 105 -17.15 -9.24 -6.58
N ALA A 106 -16.95 -8.07 -5.97
CA ALA A 106 -17.93 -6.98 -6.00
C ALA A 106 -17.87 -6.28 -7.36
N VAL A 107 -18.95 -6.38 -8.14
CA VAL A 107 -19.04 -5.85 -9.51
C VAL A 107 -19.58 -4.43 -9.52
N SER A 108 -20.61 -4.17 -8.71
CA SER A 108 -21.14 -2.81 -8.56
C SER A 108 -21.76 -2.59 -7.18
N VAL A 109 -21.70 -1.34 -6.75
CA VAL A 109 -22.31 -0.84 -5.51
C VAL A 109 -23.11 0.39 -5.86
N SER A 110 -24.40 0.40 -5.53
CA SER A 110 -25.29 1.53 -5.78
C SER A 110 -26.17 1.79 -4.57
N ARG A 111 -26.73 3.00 -4.48
CA ARG A 111 -27.64 3.38 -3.38
C ARG A 111 -28.97 3.82 -3.96
N ASP A 112 -30.06 3.30 -3.43
CA ASP A 112 -31.40 3.68 -3.84
C ASP A 112 -31.86 4.99 -3.14
N ALA A 113 -33.00 5.55 -3.62
CA ALA A 113 -33.56 6.78 -3.03
C ALA A 113 -34.03 6.58 -1.57
N ALA A 114 -34.27 5.35 -1.14
CA ALA A 114 -34.64 5.03 0.25
C ALA A 114 -33.39 4.92 1.16
N GLY A 115 -32.21 5.03 0.57
CA GLY A 115 -30.95 5.03 1.32
C GLY A 115 -30.33 3.65 1.52
N THR A 116 -30.87 2.61 0.90
CA THR A 116 -30.35 1.24 0.99
C THR A 116 -29.28 1.02 -0.06
N TRP A 117 -28.20 0.35 0.34
CA TRP A 117 -27.12 -0.03 -0.56
C TRP A 117 -27.44 -1.37 -1.24
N THR A 118 -27.21 -1.44 -2.53
CA THR A 118 -27.26 -2.67 -3.33
C THR A 118 -25.84 -3.00 -3.78
N VAL A 119 -25.38 -4.20 -3.44
CA VAL A 119 -24.09 -4.74 -3.89
C VAL A 119 -24.35 -5.90 -4.83
N VAL A 120 -23.83 -5.77 -6.06
CA VAL A 120 -23.83 -6.85 -7.06
C VAL A 120 -22.50 -7.58 -6.96
N THR A 121 -22.57 -8.88 -6.81
CA THR A 121 -21.39 -9.75 -6.70
C THR A 121 -21.40 -10.83 -7.75
N ARG A 122 -20.23 -11.29 -8.16
CA ARG A 122 -20.04 -12.38 -9.11
C ARG A 122 -19.01 -13.37 -8.57
N ALA A 123 -19.43 -14.58 -8.30
CA ALA A 123 -18.51 -15.69 -8.01
C ALA A 123 -17.93 -16.24 -9.32
N ALA A 124 -16.74 -16.85 -9.27
CA ALA A 124 -16.08 -17.41 -10.45
C ALA A 124 -17.00 -18.42 -11.18
N GLY A 125 -17.26 -18.17 -12.46
CA GLY A 125 -18.13 -19.02 -13.29
C GLY A 125 -19.62 -18.98 -12.97
N ALA A 126 -20.08 -18.10 -12.08
CA ALA A 126 -21.50 -17.95 -11.70
C ALA A 126 -22.12 -16.67 -12.28
N ALA A 127 -23.46 -16.64 -12.29
CA ALA A 127 -24.21 -15.43 -12.61
C ALA A 127 -24.08 -14.39 -11.48
N GLU A 128 -24.27 -13.14 -11.83
CA GLU A 128 -24.28 -12.04 -10.86
C GLU A 128 -25.47 -12.19 -9.89
N THR A 129 -25.21 -11.88 -8.62
CA THR A 129 -26.21 -11.84 -7.56
C THR A 129 -26.27 -10.45 -6.96
N SER A 130 -27.47 -9.97 -6.67
CA SER A 130 -27.72 -8.67 -6.08
C SER A 130 -28.23 -8.82 -4.65
N ARG A 131 -27.62 -8.10 -3.69
CA ARG A 131 -28.01 -8.13 -2.28
C ARG A 131 -28.11 -6.73 -1.69
N ARG A 132 -29.00 -6.54 -0.73
CA ARG A 132 -29.27 -5.25 -0.09
C ARG A 132 -28.60 -5.17 1.28
N PHE A 133 -28.04 -4.01 1.60
CA PHE A 133 -27.31 -3.72 2.83
C PHE A 133 -27.65 -2.32 3.34
N GLU A 134 -27.57 -2.12 4.64
CA GLU A 134 -27.67 -0.81 5.27
C GLU A 134 -26.31 -0.07 5.21
N HIS A 135 -25.21 -0.84 5.28
CA HIS A 135 -23.85 -0.30 5.27
C HIS A 135 -22.94 -1.10 4.35
N VAL A 136 -22.01 -0.41 3.70
CA VAL A 136 -20.94 -0.99 2.88
C VAL A 136 -19.60 -0.46 3.39
N ILE A 137 -18.67 -1.37 3.65
CA ILE A 137 -17.31 -1.04 4.09
C ILE A 137 -16.32 -1.51 3.01
N VAL A 138 -15.65 -0.56 2.36
CA VAL A 138 -14.68 -0.81 1.31
C VAL A 138 -13.29 -1.00 1.94
N ALA A 139 -12.77 -2.22 1.84
CA ALA A 139 -11.44 -2.63 2.30
C ALA A 139 -10.62 -3.27 1.16
N SER A 140 -10.88 -2.85 -0.10
CA SER A 140 -10.32 -3.42 -1.32
C SER A 140 -8.84 -3.10 -1.56
N GLY A 141 -8.24 -2.25 -0.71
CA GLY A 141 -6.85 -1.80 -0.84
C GLY A 141 -6.65 -0.76 -1.95
N HIS A 142 -5.38 -0.45 -2.25
CA HIS A 142 -5.00 0.61 -3.19
C HIS A 142 -3.82 0.24 -4.11
N HIS A 143 -3.55 -1.06 -4.30
CA HIS A 143 -2.47 -1.57 -5.14
C HIS A 143 -3.00 -2.49 -6.26
N SER A 144 -4.06 -2.05 -6.96
CA SER A 144 -4.72 -2.86 -8.01
C SER A 144 -4.55 -2.31 -9.41
N LEU A 145 -4.51 -0.99 -9.59
CA LEU A 145 -4.40 -0.36 -10.91
C LEU A 145 -2.97 0.15 -11.15
N PRO A 146 -2.22 -0.42 -12.13
CA PRO A 146 -0.86 0.00 -12.44
C PRO A 146 -0.78 1.46 -12.85
N ALA A 147 0.24 2.18 -12.38
CA ALA A 147 0.58 3.53 -12.82
C ALA A 147 1.79 3.49 -13.77
N LEU A 148 1.56 3.15 -15.01
CA LEU A 148 2.59 3.26 -16.06
C LEU A 148 2.79 4.72 -16.47
N PRO A 149 3.98 5.10 -17.00
CA PRO A 149 4.16 6.38 -17.68
C PRO A 149 3.17 6.52 -18.84
N ASP A 150 2.59 7.69 -18.99
CA ASP A 150 1.67 7.99 -20.08
C ASP A 150 2.04 9.37 -20.67
N PRO A 151 2.58 9.42 -21.91
CA PRO A 151 2.90 8.26 -22.77
C PRO A 151 4.10 7.45 -22.23
N LEU A 152 4.20 6.19 -22.68
CA LEU A 152 5.43 5.40 -22.52
C LEU A 152 6.59 6.09 -23.29
N PRO A 153 7.86 5.82 -22.93
CA PRO A 153 9.00 6.36 -23.66
C PRO A 153 8.92 6.04 -25.16
N PRO A 154 9.34 6.95 -26.05
CA PRO A 154 9.38 6.72 -27.50
C PRO A 154 10.07 5.39 -27.83
N GLY A 155 9.55 4.67 -28.85
CA GLY A 155 10.06 3.36 -29.27
C GLY A 155 9.57 2.18 -28.43
N SER A 156 8.69 2.41 -27.43
CA SER A 156 8.13 1.31 -26.62
C SER A 156 7.26 0.34 -27.44
N ASP A 157 6.65 0.81 -28.51
CA ASP A 157 5.84 0.05 -29.45
C ASP A 157 6.66 -0.86 -30.39
N THR A 158 7.92 -0.51 -30.63
CA THR A 158 8.87 -1.27 -31.45
C THR A 158 9.93 -2.01 -30.63
N PHE A 159 9.90 -1.86 -29.31
CA PHE A 159 10.80 -2.57 -28.41
C PHE A 159 10.58 -4.08 -28.51
N THR A 160 11.63 -4.84 -28.76
CA THR A 160 11.54 -6.28 -28.98
C THR A 160 11.48 -7.12 -27.70
N GLY A 161 11.77 -6.52 -26.56
CA GLY A 161 11.68 -7.16 -25.24
C GLY A 161 10.29 -7.04 -24.62
N THR A 162 10.18 -7.50 -23.39
CA THR A 162 8.93 -7.48 -22.63
C THR A 162 8.84 -6.23 -21.75
N ILE A 163 7.70 -5.55 -21.79
CA ILE A 163 7.36 -4.48 -20.84
C ILE A 163 6.30 -5.00 -19.88
N LEU A 164 6.59 -4.96 -18.57
CA LEU A 164 5.65 -5.37 -17.52
C LEU A 164 5.64 -4.36 -16.37
N HIS A 165 4.54 -4.37 -15.61
CA HIS A 165 4.46 -3.62 -14.35
C HIS A 165 4.79 -4.56 -13.17
N SER A 166 5.22 -4.01 -12.02
CA SER A 166 5.48 -4.78 -10.80
C SER A 166 4.27 -5.61 -10.31
N LEU A 167 3.06 -5.23 -10.74
CA LEU A 167 1.84 -6.02 -10.49
C LEU A 167 1.89 -7.42 -11.15
N ASP A 168 2.64 -7.57 -12.23
CA ASP A 168 2.75 -8.80 -13.02
C ASP A 168 4.05 -9.58 -12.71
N TYR A 169 4.94 -9.01 -11.89
CA TYR A 169 6.17 -9.68 -11.43
C TYR A 169 5.85 -10.71 -10.33
N ARG A 170 6.51 -11.89 -10.41
CA ARG A 170 6.32 -12.97 -9.43
C ARG A 170 7.64 -13.47 -8.81
N HIS A 171 8.56 -13.93 -9.62
CA HIS A 171 9.81 -14.54 -9.18
C HIS A 171 10.99 -14.01 -9.99
N GLY A 172 12.11 -13.73 -9.32
CA GLY A 172 13.35 -13.38 -10.02
C GLY A 172 13.85 -14.51 -10.93
N SER A 173 13.61 -15.77 -10.56
CA SER A 173 13.98 -16.93 -11.33
C SER A 173 13.31 -17.03 -12.71
N ASP A 174 12.16 -16.40 -12.92
CA ASP A 174 11.45 -16.36 -14.20
C ASP A 174 12.28 -15.61 -15.28
N PHE A 175 13.23 -14.80 -14.84
CA PHE A 175 14.10 -13.98 -15.67
C PHE A 175 15.56 -14.45 -15.66
N THR A 176 15.81 -15.72 -15.33
CA THR A 176 17.17 -16.26 -15.26
C THR A 176 17.90 -16.07 -16.60
N GLY A 177 19.11 -15.48 -16.53
CA GLY A 177 19.95 -15.26 -17.69
C GLY A 177 19.55 -14.06 -18.58
N GLN A 178 18.46 -13.38 -18.27
CA GLN A 178 18.00 -12.19 -19.02
C GLN A 178 18.65 -10.89 -18.51
N ARG A 179 18.62 -9.85 -19.33
CA ARG A 179 19.06 -8.48 -19.04
C ARG A 179 17.84 -7.64 -18.74
N LEU A 180 17.75 -7.07 -17.54
CA LEU A 180 16.57 -6.35 -17.10
C LEU A 180 16.85 -4.92 -16.68
N VAL A 181 15.87 -4.06 -16.96
CA VAL A 181 15.76 -2.73 -16.36
C VAL A 181 14.56 -2.69 -15.42
N VAL A 182 14.82 -2.35 -14.16
CA VAL A 182 13.77 -2.03 -13.18
C VAL A 182 13.65 -0.51 -13.11
N VAL A 183 12.45 0.03 -13.32
CA VAL A 183 12.18 1.46 -13.35
C VAL A 183 11.53 1.92 -12.05
N GLY A 184 12.19 2.79 -11.33
CA GLY A 184 11.70 3.37 -10.07
C GLY A 184 12.72 3.28 -8.93
N LEU A 185 12.39 3.85 -7.77
CA LEU A 185 13.19 3.78 -6.54
C LEU A 185 12.32 3.56 -5.29
N GLY A 186 11.03 3.26 -5.45
CA GLY A 186 10.14 2.89 -4.35
C GLY A 186 10.37 1.45 -3.86
N ALA A 187 9.64 1.01 -2.82
CA ALA A 187 9.81 -0.29 -2.19
C ALA A 187 9.81 -1.46 -3.19
N SER A 188 8.82 -1.53 -4.09
CA SER A 188 8.79 -2.60 -5.11
C SER A 188 10.01 -2.57 -6.03
N ALA A 189 10.51 -1.39 -6.40
CA ALA A 189 11.66 -1.28 -7.30
C ALA A 189 12.94 -1.83 -6.67
N VAL A 190 13.20 -1.46 -5.41
CA VAL A 190 14.42 -1.90 -4.72
C VAL A 190 14.38 -3.39 -4.37
N ASP A 191 13.22 -3.91 -3.99
CA ASP A 191 13.04 -5.34 -3.69
C ASP A 191 13.17 -6.18 -4.95
N ILE A 192 12.48 -5.80 -6.04
CA ILE A 192 12.52 -6.53 -7.33
C ILE A 192 13.91 -6.45 -7.95
N ALA A 193 14.59 -5.29 -7.91
CA ALA A 193 15.95 -5.18 -8.41
C ALA A 193 16.94 -6.04 -7.60
N ALA A 194 16.77 -6.11 -6.28
CA ALA A 194 17.58 -6.96 -5.42
C ALA A 194 17.31 -8.44 -5.69
N ASP A 195 16.06 -8.86 -5.91
CA ASP A 195 15.69 -10.23 -6.26
C ASP A 195 16.23 -10.63 -7.64
N LEU A 196 15.97 -9.83 -8.66
CA LEU A 196 16.48 -10.06 -10.02
C LEU A 196 18.00 -10.15 -10.08
N SER A 197 18.71 -9.39 -9.25
CA SER A 197 20.18 -9.42 -9.21
C SER A 197 20.80 -10.76 -8.81
N ARG A 198 19.99 -11.72 -8.34
CA ARG A 198 20.39 -13.08 -7.99
C ARG A 198 20.22 -14.07 -9.13
N HIS A 199 19.44 -13.73 -10.16
CA HIS A 199 19.00 -14.63 -11.21
C HIS A 199 19.33 -14.13 -12.62
N ALA A 200 19.14 -12.83 -12.84
CA ALA A 200 19.36 -12.21 -14.13
C ALA A 200 20.85 -12.14 -14.52
N ALA A 201 21.14 -12.17 -15.81
CA ALA A 201 22.49 -11.93 -16.31
C ALA A 201 22.95 -10.49 -16.05
N ARG A 202 22.01 -9.53 -16.07
CA ARG A 202 22.24 -8.12 -15.76
C ARG A 202 20.99 -7.47 -15.21
N THR A 203 21.15 -6.70 -14.12
CA THR A 203 20.07 -5.92 -13.54
C THR A 203 20.48 -4.43 -13.51
N VAL A 204 19.69 -3.60 -14.18
CA VAL A 204 19.82 -2.14 -14.20
C VAL A 204 18.67 -1.54 -13.40
N LEU A 205 18.97 -0.55 -12.56
CA LEU A 205 17.97 0.23 -11.82
C LEU A 205 17.88 1.63 -12.42
N SER A 206 16.80 1.91 -13.15
CA SER A 206 16.58 3.22 -13.79
C SER A 206 15.85 4.16 -12.83
N VAL A 207 16.49 5.27 -12.47
CA VAL A 207 16.00 6.21 -11.46
C VAL A 207 15.88 7.61 -12.03
N ARG A 208 14.65 8.16 -12.00
CA ARG A 208 14.39 9.55 -12.46
C ARG A 208 14.66 10.59 -11.37
N ARG A 209 14.29 10.29 -10.13
CA ARG A 209 14.37 11.22 -8.98
C ARG A 209 14.84 10.45 -7.73
N GLY A 210 15.69 11.12 -6.95
CA GLY A 210 16.17 10.57 -5.69
C GLY A 210 15.06 10.45 -4.64
N LEU A 211 15.12 9.39 -3.85
CA LEU A 211 14.30 9.17 -2.66
C LEU A 211 15.20 8.81 -1.49
N HIS A 212 14.78 9.13 -0.27
CA HIS A 212 15.51 8.69 0.91
C HIS A 212 15.37 7.17 1.07
N ILE A 213 16.49 6.45 0.94
CA ILE A 213 16.56 5.01 1.23
C ILE A 213 16.94 4.86 2.70
N VAL A 214 16.09 4.18 3.46
CA VAL A 214 16.26 3.97 4.91
C VAL A 214 16.37 2.47 5.18
N PRO A 215 17.32 2.00 5.99
CA PRO A 215 17.36 0.60 6.38
C PRO A 215 16.17 0.26 7.31
N LYS A 216 15.84 -1.03 7.43
CA LYS A 216 14.78 -1.49 8.34
C LYS A 216 15.11 -1.22 9.81
N GLN A 217 16.39 -1.15 10.13
CA GLN A 217 16.89 -0.85 11.47
C GLN A 217 17.91 0.28 11.46
N LEU A 218 17.83 1.16 12.43
CA LEU A 218 18.85 2.14 12.77
C LEU A 218 19.28 1.94 14.22
N PHE A 219 20.60 1.86 14.46
CA PHE A 219 21.16 1.66 15.81
C PHE A 219 20.65 0.38 16.53
N GLY A 220 20.31 -0.66 15.76
CA GLY A 220 19.78 -1.91 16.29
C GLY A 220 18.28 -1.89 16.64
N LEU A 221 17.61 -0.75 16.45
CA LEU A 221 16.15 -0.61 16.62
C LEU A 221 15.46 -0.61 15.27
N SER A 222 14.31 -1.25 15.19
CA SER A 222 13.44 -1.11 14.02
C SER A 222 12.92 0.34 13.90
N LEU A 223 12.56 0.74 12.68
CA LEU A 223 11.99 2.09 12.48
C LEU A 223 10.71 2.30 13.28
N ASP A 224 9.94 1.24 13.52
CA ASP A 224 8.72 1.28 14.31
C ASP A 224 9.01 1.47 15.80
N GLU A 225 10.03 0.79 16.34
CA GLU A 225 10.49 1.00 17.72
C GLU A 225 11.00 2.44 17.93
N ILE A 226 11.74 2.97 16.96
CA ILE A 226 12.16 4.38 16.98
C ILE A 226 10.91 5.30 16.97
N ALA A 227 9.93 5.05 16.10
CA ALA A 227 8.72 5.87 16.01
C ALA A 227 7.86 5.81 17.27
N ASP A 228 7.89 4.70 18.02
CA ASP A 228 7.18 4.53 19.29
C ASP A 228 7.97 5.04 20.51
N ALA A 229 9.27 5.31 20.36
CA ALA A 229 10.12 5.72 21.47
C ALA A 229 9.73 7.10 22.07
N PRO A 230 9.68 7.28 23.40
CA PRO A 230 9.37 8.57 24.01
C PRO A 230 10.28 9.69 23.53
N TRP A 231 11.59 9.47 23.53
CA TRP A 231 12.58 10.47 23.09
C TRP A 231 12.39 10.94 21.65
N TRP A 232 11.91 10.07 20.77
CA TRP A 232 11.58 10.41 19.37
C TRP A 232 10.35 11.33 19.30
N ASN A 233 9.37 11.07 20.14
CA ASN A 233 8.12 11.81 20.15
C ASN A 233 8.22 13.17 20.84
N ASP A 234 9.23 13.37 21.67
CA ASP A 234 9.57 14.65 22.29
C ASP A 234 10.31 15.59 21.29
N MET A 235 10.84 15.03 20.20
CA MET A 235 11.49 15.82 19.13
C MET A 235 10.47 16.51 18.23
N THR A 236 10.82 17.74 17.84
CA THR A 236 10.13 18.41 16.71
C THR A 236 10.42 17.68 15.40
N LEU A 237 9.55 17.87 14.39
CA LEU A 237 9.78 17.30 13.06
C LEU A 237 11.14 17.67 12.46
N GLU A 238 11.62 18.89 12.71
CA GLU A 238 12.93 19.34 12.21
C GLU A 238 14.09 18.63 12.92
N GLU A 239 13.97 18.34 14.20
CA GLU A 239 14.95 17.55 14.95
C GLU A 239 14.94 16.09 14.49
N GLN A 240 13.76 15.48 14.27
CA GLN A 240 13.62 14.15 13.71
C GLN A 240 14.27 14.04 12.32
N ARG A 241 14.02 15.02 11.45
CA ARG A 241 14.63 15.09 10.11
C ARG A 241 16.16 15.13 10.21
N ARG A 242 16.67 16.06 11.01
CA ARG A 242 18.12 16.24 11.19
C ARG A 242 18.78 14.98 11.74
N PHE A 243 18.15 14.36 12.74
CA PHE A 243 18.64 13.11 13.33
C PHE A 243 18.75 12.00 12.29
N VAL A 244 17.68 11.73 11.53
CA VAL A 244 17.69 10.64 10.54
C VAL A 244 18.61 10.95 9.36
N GLU A 245 18.61 12.18 8.82
CA GLU A 245 19.50 12.54 7.73
C GLU A 245 20.98 12.40 8.09
N GLN A 246 21.37 12.78 9.32
CA GLN A 246 22.72 12.57 9.81
C GLN A 246 23.05 11.10 10.05
N ALA A 247 22.11 10.34 10.67
CA ALA A 247 22.28 8.92 10.88
C ALA A 247 22.51 8.17 9.56
N LEU A 248 21.71 8.48 8.53
CA LEU A 248 21.87 7.90 7.20
C LEU A 248 23.21 8.28 6.56
N LEU A 249 23.63 9.54 6.66
CA LEU A 249 24.91 9.98 6.13
C LEU A 249 26.09 9.24 6.75
N VAL A 250 26.07 9.04 8.07
CA VAL A 250 27.11 8.30 8.80
C VAL A 250 27.07 6.81 8.46
N ALA A 251 25.88 6.20 8.40
CA ALA A 251 25.72 4.76 8.19
C ALA A 251 26.05 4.31 6.76
N ARG A 252 25.73 5.11 5.74
CA ARG A 252 25.80 4.67 4.34
C ARG A 252 26.52 5.66 3.38
N GLY A 253 26.79 6.88 3.80
CA GLY A 253 27.28 7.95 2.93
C GLY A 253 26.16 8.58 2.08
N ARG A 254 26.50 9.26 1.02
CA ARG A 254 25.58 9.91 0.09
C ARG A 254 25.05 8.91 -0.94
N LEU A 255 23.86 9.13 -1.48
CA LEU A 255 23.31 8.30 -2.55
C LEU A 255 24.10 8.48 -3.87
N SER A 256 24.67 9.64 -4.08
CA SER A 256 25.59 9.89 -5.20
C SER A 256 26.83 8.99 -5.20
N ASP A 257 27.29 8.53 -4.03
CA ASP A 257 28.39 7.56 -3.91
C ASP A 257 28.02 6.16 -4.48
N TYR A 258 26.73 5.92 -4.70
CA TYR A 258 26.17 4.72 -5.32
C TYR A 258 25.74 4.94 -6.77
N GLY A 259 25.98 6.12 -7.35
CA GLY A 259 25.47 6.48 -8.68
C GLY A 259 23.95 6.73 -8.73
N LEU A 260 23.31 6.94 -7.58
CA LEU A 260 21.91 7.30 -7.46
C LEU A 260 21.76 8.83 -7.31
N PRO A 261 20.67 9.43 -7.82
CA PRO A 261 20.41 10.85 -7.59
C PRO A 261 20.11 11.12 -6.10
N GLU A 262 20.61 12.26 -5.60
CA GLU A 262 20.25 12.71 -4.26
C GLU A 262 18.77 13.11 -4.20
N PRO A 263 18.09 12.91 -3.03
CA PRO A 263 16.76 13.44 -2.84
C PRO A 263 16.75 14.97 -2.94
N ASP A 264 15.77 15.52 -3.64
CA ASP A 264 15.54 16.98 -3.79
C ASP A 264 14.66 17.57 -2.66
N HIS A 265 14.39 16.78 -1.63
CA HIS A 265 13.51 17.11 -0.51
C HIS A 265 14.07 16.57 0.82
N ARG A 266 13.64 17.17 1.93
CA ARG A 266 13.97 16.70 3.27
C ARG A 266 13.27 15.36 3.55
N ILE A 267 13.90 14.54 4.38
CA ILE A 267 13.26 13.29 4.83
C ILE A 267 11.90 13.58 5.48
N PHE A 268 10.95 12.67 5.38
CA PHE A 268 9.55 12.83 5.83
C PHE A 268 8.75 13.95 5.12
N SER A 269 9.28 14.51 4.03
CA SER A 269 8.49 15.34 3.09
C SER A 269 7.96 14.53 1.90
N SER A 270 8.25 13.24 1.87
CA SER A 270 7.73 12.25 0.91
C SER A 270 7.87 10.87 1.55
N ALA A 271 7.24 9.85 0.97
CA ALA A 271 7.46 8.47 1.38
C ALA A 271 8.94 8.10 1.27
N VAL A 272 9.46 7.45 2.31
CA VAL A 272 10.80 6.87 2.29
C VAL A 272 10.78 5.50 1.62
N THR A 273 11.91 5.10 1.04
CA THR A 273 12.12 3.74 0.55
C THR A 273 12.85 2.93 1.61
N ILE A 274 12.24 1.86 2.10
CA ILE A 274 12.87 0.99 3.11
C ILE A 274 13.56 -0.16 2.38
N SER A 275 14.88 -0.29 2.55
CA SER A 275 15.65 -1.40 1.97
C SER A 275 17.00 -1.56 2.66
N ASP A 276 17.32 -2.78 3.09
CA ASP A 276 18.65 -3.16 3.59
C ASP A 276 19.58 -3.62 2.46
N GLU A 277 19.03 -4.03 1.32
CA GLU A 277 19.79 -4.76 0.31
C GLU A 277 20.28 -3.90 -0.87
N ILE A 278 19.46 -2.99 -1.37
CA ILE A 278 19.69 -2.36 -2.67
C ILE A 278 21.05 -1.64 -2.76
N LEU A 279 21.42 -0.91 -1.70
CA LEU A 279 22.71 -0.20 -1.69
C LEU A 279 23.91 -1.17 -1.65
N SER A 280 23.76 -2.30 -0.95
CA SER A 280 24.76 -3.37 -0.96
C SER A 280 24.87 -4.00 -2.35
N ARG A 281 23.75 -4.31 -3.00
CA ARG A 281 23.71 -4.86 -4.37
C ARG A 281 24.39 -3.95 -5.39
N ILE A 282 24.17 -2.63 -5.26
CA ILE A 282 24.85 -1.64 -6.11
C ILE A 282 26.36 -1.63 -5.86
N ARG A 283 26.80 -1.60 -4.60
CA ARG A 283 28.23 -1.59 -4.25
C ARG A 283 28.97 -2.85 -4.71
N HIS A 284 28.31 -3.99 -4.73
CA HIS A 284 28.87 -5.24 -5.25
C HIS A 284 28.77 -5.37 -6.79
N GLY A 285 28.22 -4.37 -7.48
CA GLY A 285 28.07 -4.40 -8.95
C GLY A 285 26.96 -5.32 -9.47
N ALA A 286 26.15 -5.91 -8.58
CA ALA A 286 25.05 -6.79 -8.95
C ALA A 286 23.84 -6.01 -9.51
N VAL A 287 23.70 -4.72 -9.15
CA VAL A 287 22.72 -3.79 -9.70
C VAL A 287 23.47 -2.56 -10.18
N THR A 288 23.19 -2.13 -11.42
CA THR A 288 23.80 -0.93 -12.02
C THR A 288 22.77 0.20 -12.07
N PRO A 289 22.97 1.32 -11.38
CA PRO A 289 22.11 2.50 -11.51
C PRO A 289 22.27 3.16 -12.90
N ARG A 290 21.14 3.66 -13.43
CA ARG A 290 21.07 4.49 -14.63
C ARG A 290 20.02 5.60 -14.42
N PRO A 291 20.11 6.73 -15.11
CA PRO A 291 19.05 7.72 -15.08
C PRO A 291 17.78 7.22 -15.77
N ALA A 292 16.79 8.08 -15.96
CA ALA A 292 15.52 7.70 -16.58
C ALA A 292 15.72 7.17 -18.02
N ILE A 293 14.86 6.24 -18.43
CA ILE A 293 14.76 5.81 -19.83
C ILE A 293 14.25 6.99 -20.65
N ALA A 294 14.98 7.37 -21.69
CA ALA A 294 14.61 8.40 -22.65
C ALA A 294 13.81 7.81 -23.83
N SER A 295 14.24 6.64 -24.35
CA SER A 295 13.61 5.95 -25.48
C SER A 295 14.02 4.48 -25.53
N PHE A 296 13.39 3.74 -26.44
CA PHE A 296 13.85 2.40 -26.86
C PHE A 296 14.29 2.42 -28.31
N ASP A 297 15.31 1.60 -28.62
CA ASP A 297 15.83 1.40 -29.97
C ASP A 297 16.08 -0.11 -30.16
N GLY A 298 15.15 -0.79 -30.84
CA GLY A 298 15.15 -2.24 -31.05
C GLY A 298 15.13 -2.99 -29.71
N ASP A 299 16.24 -3.68 -29.38
CA ASP A 299 16.43 -4.41 -28.12
C ASP A 299 17.12 -3.59 -27.03
N ARG A 300 17.24 -2.26 -27.18
CA ARG A 300 18.00 -1.42 -26.27
C ARG A 300 17.15 -0.36 -25.58
N ALA A 301 17.40 -0.16 -24.29
CA ALA A 301 16.95 1.04 -23.57
C ALA A 301 18.03 2.11 -23.65
N VAL A 302 17.65 3.32 -24.08
CA VAL A 302 18.48 4.52 -24.13
C VAL A 302 18.11 5.39 -22.94
N PHE A 303 19.10 5.84 -22.18
CA PHE A 303 18.89 6.65 -20.96
C PHE A 303 19.10 8.14 -21.24
N THR A 304 18.62 8.99 -20.33
CA THR A 304 18.70 10.46 -20.49
C THR A 304 20.12 11.03 -20.48
N ASP A 305 21.12 10.27 -20.05
CA ASP A 305 22.55 10.62 -20.16
C ASP A 305 23.19 10.21 -21.50
N GLY A 306 22.40 9.66 -22.42
CA GLY A 306 22.85 9.15 -23.70
C GLY A 306 23.46 7.76 -23.68
N SER A 307 23.61 7.13 -22.50
CA SER A 307 24.04 5.74 -22.41
C SER A 307 22.93 4.80 -22.87
N SER A 308 23.28 3.59 -23.30
CA SER A 308 22.28 2.58 -23.68
C SER A 308 22.71 1.18 -23.24
N GLU A 309 21.72 0.36 -22.89
CA GLU A 309 21.90 -1.04 -22.45
C GLU A 309 21.03 -1.96 -23.30
N PRO A 310 21.52 -3.12 -23.71
CA PRO A 310 20.68 -4.14 -24.29
C PRO A 310 19.79 -4.73 -23.20
N VAL A 311 18.49 -4.91 -23.47
CA VAL A 311 17.46 -5.25 -22.49
C VAL A 311 16.47 -6.28 -23.05
N ASP A 312 16.24 -7.35 -22.30
CA ASP A 312 15.27 -8.37 -22.65
C ASP A 312 13.89 -8.11 -22.02
N ALA A 313 13.88 -7.44 -20.83
CA ALA A 313 12.64 -7.01 -20.20
C ALA A 313 12.78 -5.75 -19.35
N VAL A 314 11.70 -4.99 -19.25
CA VAL A 314 11.58 -3.80 -18.41
C VAL A 314 10.46 -3.98 -17.41
N VAL A 315 10.76 -3.82 -16.12
CA VAL A 315 9.79 -3.90 -15.01
C VAL A 315 9.51 -2.49 -14.49
N TYR A 316 8.35 -1.94 -14.80
CA TYR A 316 7.91 -0.67 -14.25
C TYR A 316 7.41 -0.83 -12.82
N CYS A 317 8.14 -0.26 -11.85
CA CYS A 317 7.79 -0.16 -10.45
C CYS A 317 7.38 1.29 -10.12
N THR A 318 6.49 1.84 -10.93
CA THR A 318 6.10 3.26 -10.93
C THR A 318 4.87 3.54 -10.08
N GLY A 319 4.46 2.55 -9.27
CA GLY A 319 3.37 2.66 -8.30
C GLY A 319 2.01 2.31 -8.89
N PHE A 320 0.97 2.71 -8.16
CA PHE A 320 -0.42 2.36 -8.45
C PHE A 320 -1.29 3.61 -8.42
N ARG A 321 -2.36 3.61 -9.21
CA ARG A 321 -3.44 4.58 -9.11
C ARG A 321 -4.55 4.02 -8.23
N LEU A 322 -5.21 4.91 -7.51
CA LEU A 322 -6.42 4.56 -6.77
C LEU A 322 -7.56 4.37 -7.75
N ASP A 323 -8.34 3.31 -7.55
CA ASP A 323 -9.50 3.02 -8.37
C ASP A 323 -10.51 2.18 -7.59
N PHE A 324 -11.78 2.50 -7.77
CA PHE A 324 -12.91 1.79 -7.18
C PHE A 324 -13.96 1.53 -8.27
N PRO A 325 -13.68 0.64 -9.25
CA PRO A 325 -14.49 0.47 -10.45
C PRO A 325 -15.92 0.00 -10.17
N PHE A 326 -16.16 -0.57 -8.99
CA PHE A 326 -17.48 -1.00 -8.53
C PHE A 326 -18.31 0.14 -7.89
N LEU A 327 -17.71 1.31 -7.64
CA LEU A 327 -18.44 2.47 -7.10
C LEU A 327 -18.85 3.44 -8.24
N PRO A 328 -20.04 4.04 -8.16
CA PRO A 328 -20.43 5.08 -9.10
C PRO A 328 -19.48 6.28 -8.96
N ASP A 329 -19.17 6.93 -10.06
CA ASP A 329 -18.39 8.17 -10.14
C ASP A 329 -17.00 8.11 -9.46
N GLY A 330 -16.40 6.90 -9.32
CA GLY A 330 -15.09 6.71 -8.70
C GLY A 330 -15.08 6.80 -7.17
N GLY A 331 -16.23 6.88 -6.53
CA GLY A 331 -16.36 6.89 -5.06
C GLY A 331 -15.78 8.16 -4.41
N PRO A 332 -14.74 8.05 -3.51
CA PRO A 332 -14.19 9.19 -2.78
C PRO A 332 -13.10 9.95 -3.55
N LEU A 333 -12.92 9.67 -4.85
CA LEU A 333 -11.84 10.25 -5.64
C LEU A 333 -12.30 11.55 -6.31
N ALA A 334 -11.57 12.63 -6.07
CA ALA A 334 -11.66 13.84 -6.88
C ALA A 334 -11.07 13.58 -8.29
N PRO A 335 -11.36 14.43 -9.30
CA PRO A 335 -10.87 14.25 -10.67
C PRO A 335 -9.33 14.16 -10.80
N ASP A 336 -8.59 14.72 -9.87
CA ASP A 336 -7.12 14.66 -9.81
C ASP A 336 -6.59 13.43 -9.06
N GLY A 337 -7.47 12.52 -8.60
CA GLY A 337 -7.15 11.33 -7.82
C GLY A 337 -6.95 11.58 -6.33
N THR A 338 -7.21 12.79 -5.84
CA THR A 338 -7.19 13.10 -4.42
C THR A 338 -8.31 12.35 -3.69
N VAL A 339 -8.02 11.76 -2.53
CA VAL A 339 -9.00 11.06 -1.69
C VAL A 339 -9.68 12.06 -0.77
N GLU A 340 -11.00 12.17 -0.87
CA GLU A 340 -11.83 13.06 -0.07
C GLU A 340 -12.67 12.27 0.95
N LEU A 341 -12.03 11.88 2.06
CA LEU A 341 -12.68 11.13 3.14
C LEU A 341 -12.57 11.87 4.48
N TYR A 342 -13.72 12.13 5.11
CA TYR A 342 -13.75 12.58 6.49
C TYR A 342 -13.11 11.54 7.40
N ARG A 343 -12.14 11.94 8.20
CA ARG A 343 -11.28 11.05 9.00
C ARG A 343 -10.67 9.90 8.22
N ARG A 344 -10.46 10.07 6.89
CA ARG A 344 -9.94 9.02 5.98
C ARG A 344 -10.80 7.74 5.99
N VAL A 345 -12.08 7.87 6.35
CA VAL A 345 -13.04 6.77 6.52
C VAL A 345 -14.37 7.01 5.82
N VAL A 346 -14.99 8.20 5.96
CA VAL A 346 -16.36 8.47 5.51
C VAL A 346 -16.39 9.34 4.27
N ALA A 347 -17.10 8.89 3.23
CA ALA A 347 -17.37 9.70 2.04
C ALA A 347 -18.54 10.67 2.32
N PRO A 348 -18.32 12.02 2.34
CA PRO A 348 -19.39 12.98 2.58
C PRO A 348 -20.48 12.87 1.52
N GLY A 349 -21.74 12.80 1.96
CA GLY A 349 -22.90 12.66 1.07
C GLY A 349 -23.29 11.23 0.74
N HIS A 350 -22.52 10.23 1.20
CA HIS A 350 -22.80 8.81 1.00
C HIS A 350 -23.01 8.09 2.36
N PRO A 351 -24.12 8.37 3.09
CA PRO A 351 -24.36 7.73 4.39
C PRO A 351 -24.36 6.22 4.29
N GLY A 352 -23.65 5.56 5.19
CA GLY A 352 -23.50 4.09 5.21
C GLY A 352 -22.41 3.54 4.31
N LEU A 353 -21.61 4.39 3.64
CA LEU A 353 -20.43 3.98 2.88
C LEU A 353 -19.16 4.40 3.63
N TYR A 354 -18.30 3.42 3.92
CA TYR A 354 -17.05 3.61 4.67
C TYR A 354 -15.87 2.99 3.94
N PHE A 355 -14.67 3.51 4.23
CA PHE A 355 -13.41 3.02 3.69
C PHE A 355 -12.46 2.66 4.82
N VAL A 356 -11.73 1.54 4.71
CA VAL A 356 -10.75 1.09 5.69
C VAL A 356 -9.43 0.73 5.02
N GLY A 357 -8.33 1.16 5.64
CA GLY A 357 -7.00 0.89 5.14
C GLY A 357 -6.58 1.74 3.94
N LEU A 358 -7.36 2.76 3.59
CA LEU A 358 -6.98 3.76 2.59
C LEU A 358 -6.11 4.84 3.26
N VAL A 359 -5.04 4.38 3.89
CA VAL A 359 -4.06 5.21 4.61
C VAL A 359 -2.64 4.67 4.36
N ARG A 360 -1.67 5.56 4.32
CA ARG A 360 -0.24 5.24 4.12
C ARG A 360 0.58 5.81 5.28
N PRO A 361 0.69 5.08 6.39
CA PRO A 361 1.52 5.48 7.52
C PRO A 361 3.01 5.24 7.24
N VAL A 362 3.87 5.93 7.99
CA VAL A 362 5.21 5.44 8.30
C VAL A 362 5.09 4.58 9.55
N GLY A 363 5.23 3.25 9.39
CA GLY A 363 5.01 2.27 10.46
C GLY A 363 3.87 1.28 10.18
N ALA A 364 3.52 0.48 11.19
CA ALA A 364 2.53 -0.59 11.05
C ALA A 364 1.12 -0.05 10.85
N ILE A 365 0.47 -0.49 9.77
CA ILE A 365 -0.91 -0.10 9.42
C ILE A 365 -1.95 -0.78 10.33
N THR A 366 -1.62 -1.92 10.94
CA THR A 366 -2.58 -2.77 11.66
C THR A 366 -3.33 -2.02 12.76
N ARG A 367 -2.59 -1.27 13.60
CA ARG A 367 -3.19 -0.44 14.67
C ARG A 367 -4.18 0.61 14.13
N LEU A 368 -3.92 1.13 12.94
CA LEU A 368 -4.78 2.14 12.31
C LEU A 368 -6.07 1.53 11.82
N VAL A 369 -6.01 0.39 11.15
CA VAL A 369 -7.21 -0.27 10.61
C VAL A 369 -8.10 -0.86 11.72
N GLU A 370 -7.51 -1.31 12.84
CA GLU A 370 -8.27 -1.70 14.03
C GLU A 370 -9.01 -0.48 14.63
N ALA A 371 -8.35 0.66 14.75
CA ALA A 371 -8.99 1.89 15.23
C ALA A 371 -10.09 2.38 14.27
N GLN A 372 -9.86 2.31 12.95
CA GLN A 372 -10.87 2.62 11.94
C GLN A 372 -12.08 1.68 12.06
N ALA A 373 -11.84 0.37 12.21
CA ALA A 373 -12.91 -0.62 12.36
C ALA A 373 -13.77 -0.35 13.61
N GLN A 374 -13.14 -0.08 14.75
CA GLN A 374 -13.83 0.27 16.00
C GLN A 374 -14.63 1.56 15.85
N TRP A 375 -14.04 2.58 15.22
CA TRP A 375 -14.71 3.86 15.00
C TRP A 375 -15.93 3.73 14.07
N ILE A 376 -15.80 3.00 12.95
CA ILE A 376 -16.92 2.73 12.03
C ILE A 376 -18.05 1.97 12.76
N THR A 377 -17.68 0.96 13.54
CA THR A 377 -18.66 0.19 14.30
C THR A 377 -19.42 1.08 15.29
N GLY A 378 -18.72 2.01 15.96
CA GLY A 378 -19.38 2.99 16.83
C GLY A 378 -20.36 3.91 16.08
N VAL A 379 -20.06 4.28 14.83
CA VAL A 379 -20.99 5.03 13.97
C VAL A 379 -22.18 4.17 13.56
N ILE A 380 -21.95 2.92 13.18
CA ILE A 380 -22.99 1.97 12.78
C ILE A 380 -23.99 1.69 13.94
N GLU A 381 -23.48 1.56 15.16
CA GLU A 381 -24.30 1.36 16.36
C GLU A 381 -25.00 2.65 16.83
N GLY A 382 -24.71 3.80 16.23
CA GLY A 382 -25.29 5.09 16.63
C GLY A 382 -24.64 5.73 17.86
N GLY A 383 -23.58 5.12 18.40
CA GLY A 383 -22.81 5.69 19.52
C GLY A 383 -21.94 6.88 19.12
N ILE A 384 -21.60 6.99 17.83
CA ILE A 384 -20.85 8.10 17.27
C ILE A 384 -21.70 8.84 16.25
N ALA A 385 -22.02 10.10 16.53
CA ALA A 385 -22.73 10.96 15.61
C ALA A 385 -21.77 11.56 14.56
N LEU A 386 -22.12 11.42 13.28
CA LEU A 386 -21.39 12.05 12.21
C LEU A 386 -21.78 13.53 12.07
N PRO A 387 -20.82 14.43 11.80
CA PRO A 387 -21.14 15.83 11.48
C PRO A 387 -21.89 15.93 10.15
N SER A 388 -22.41 17.11 9.85
CA SER A 388 -23.03 17.34 8.55
C SER A 388 -22.03 17.18 7.40
N PRO A 389 -22.48 16.83 6.18
CA PRO A 389 -21.59 16.74 5.01
C PRO A 389 -20.78 18.02 4.74
N ARG A 390 -21.30 19.19 5.12
CA ARG A 390 -20.59 20.47 5.00
C ARG A 390 -19.42 20.57 5.98
N GLU A 391 -19.63 20.13 7.21
CA GLU A 391 -18.59 20.12 8.23
C GLU A 391 -17.51 19.09 7.91
N MET A 392 -17.91 17.89 7.44
CA MET A 392 -16.96 16.88 6.97
C MET A 392 -16.07 17.42 5.85
N ARG A 393 -16.64 18.07 4.83
CA ARG A 393 -15.86 18.67 3.73
C ARG A 393 -14.90 19.76 4.23
N ARG A 394 -15.28 20.55 5.22
CA ARG A 394 -14.39 21.56 5.79
C ARG A 394 -13.19 20.93 6.49
N GLU A 395 -13.39 19.83 7.23
CA GLU A 395 -12.29 19.10 7.86
C GLU A 395 -11.39 18.45 6.81
N ILE A 396 -11.95 17.83 5.76
CA ILE A 396 -11.18 17.24 4.65
C ILE A 396 -10.29 18.31 4.01
N THR A 397 -10.83 19.48 3.68
CA THR A 397 -10.04 20.59 3.10
C THR A 397 -8.89 20.99 4.03
N ALA A 398 -9.17 21.23 5.32
CA ALA A 398 -8.14 21.60 6.28
C ALA A 398 -7.05 20.52 6.42
N TYR A 399 -7.44 19.25 6.39
CA TYR A 399 -6.48 18.13 6.40
C TYR A 399 -5.61 18.11 5.14
N LEU A 400 -6.22 18.21 3.96
CA LEU A 400 -5.50 18.19 2.68
C LEU A 400 -4.55 19.37 2.54
N ASP A 401 -4.95 20.56 2.98
CA ASP A 401 -4.08 21.76 3.03
C ASP A 401 -2.85 21.50 3.92
N GLY A 402 -3.04 20.88 5.08
CA GLY A 402 -1.93 20.51 5.97
C GLY A 402 -1.01 19.45 5.36
N ILE A 403 -1.56 18.47 4.66
CA ILE A 403 -0.79 17.45 3.93
C ILE A 403 -0.01 18.09 2.77
N GLU A 404 -0.62 18.99 2.00
CA GLU A 404 0.07 19.69 0.91
C GLU A 404 1.22 20.56 1.42
N GLN A 405 1.03 21.27 2.52
CA GLN A 405 2.10 22.05 3.14
C GLN A 405 3.30 21.18 3.59
N ARG A 406 3.03 19.97 4.08
CA ARG A 406 4.07 19.09 4.62
C ARG A 406 4.74 18.22 3.57
N TYR A 407 3.97 17.65 2.63
CA TYR A 407 4.42 16.64 1.66
C TYR A 407 4.42 17.12 0.21
N GLY A 408 3.89 18.31 -0.06
CA GLY A 408 3.66 18.80 -1.42
C GLY A 408 2.54 18.02 -2.13
N ARG A 409 2.26 18.40 -3.37
CA ARG A 409 1.31 17.68 -4.25
C ARG A 409 1.98 16.46 -4.88
N THR A 410 1.99 15.35 -4.15
CA THR A 410 2.53 14.08 -4.66
C THR A 410 1.44 13.03 -4.75
N GLN A 411 1.57 12.10 -5.70
CA GLN A 411 0.63 10.98 -5.83
C GLN A 411 0.53 10.20 -4.52
N GLY A 412 -0.71 10.02 -4.03
CA GLY A 412 -0.99 9.35 -2.77
C GLY A 412 -0.66 10.17 -1.52
N ALA A 413 -0.38 11.49 -1.63
CA ALA A 413 -0.22 12.35 -0.45
C ALA A 413 -1.51 12.42 0.37
N SER A 414 -2.68 12.43 -0.27
CA SER A 414 -3.98 12.50 0.40
C SER A 414 -4.30 11.33 1.35
N ILE A 415 -3.60 10.20 1.19
CA ILE A 415 -3.74 9.04 2.10
C ILE A 415 -2.58 8.92 3.11
N GLN A 416 -1.63 9.86 3.10
CA GLN A 416 -0.53 9.87 4.07
C GLN A 416 -1.06 10.23 5.46
N VAL A 417 -0.66 9.51 6.50
CA VAL A 417 -1.06 9.78 7.88
C VAL A 417 0.11 9.63 8.85
N ASP A 418 0.12 10.46 9.88
CA ASP A 418 0.97 10.26 11.04
C ASP A 418 0.25 9.35 12.04
N VAL A 419 0.85 8.23 12.40
CA VAL A 419 0.21 7.17 13.19
C VAL A 419 -0.40 7.68 14.49
N ARG A 420 0.38 8.35 15.34
CA ARG A 420 -0.10 8.79 16.67
C ARG A 420 -1.18 9.85 16.62
N PRO A 421 -1.03 10.98 15.89
CA PRO A 421 -2.09 11.97 15.77
C PRO A 421 -3.37 11.37 15.23
N TYR A 422 -3.26 10.50 14.22
CA TYR A 422 -4.43 9.87 13.62
C TYR A 422 -5.15 8.89 14.57
N LEU A 423 -4.39 8.09 15.33
CA LEU A 423 -4.97 7.25 16.39
C LEU A 423 -5.67 8.08 17.47
N ALA A 424 -5.06 9.20 17.90
CA ALA A 424 -5.67 10.10 18.86
C ALA A 424 -6.98 10.70 18.33
N GLU A 425 -6.99 11.11 17.06
CA GLU A 425 -8.19 11.65 16.39
C GLU A 425 -9.36 10.66 16.37
N LEU A 426 -9.10 9.37 16.07
CA LEU A 426 -10.14 8.34 16.07
C LEU A 426 -10.61 7.97 17.49
N ARG A 427 -9.71 7.94 18.47
CA ARG A 427 -10.03 7.55 19.85
C ARG A 427 -10.78 8.61 20.64
N GLN A 428 -10.57 9.89 20.37
CA GLN A 428 -11.26 10.98 21.09
C GLN A 428 -12.78 10.89 21.04
N VAL A 429 -13.34 10.24 20.05
CA VAL A 429 -14.78 10.08 19.84
C VAL A 429 -15.34 8.78 20.44
N LEU A 430 -14.47 7.82 20.78
CA LEU A 430 -14.86 6.55 21.42
C LEU A 430 -15.01 6.66 22.96
N THR A 431 -14.60 7.79 23.53
CA THR A 431 -14.55 7.99 24.99
C THR A 431 -15.64 8.92 25.53
N VAL A 432 -16.66 9.28 24.73
CA VAL A 432 -17.80 10.12 25.18
C VAL A 432 -19.03 9.27 25.43
#